data_e42989e5f13185ef8436dd49bbea6032
#
_entry.id   e42989e5f13185ef8436dd49bbea6032
#
_cell.length_a   1.000
_cell.length_b   1.000
_cell.length_c   1.000
_cell.angle_alpha   90.00
_cell.angle_beta   90.00
_cell.angle_gamma   90.00
#
_symmetry.space_group_name_H-M   'P 1'
#
loop_
_entity.id
_entity.type
_entity.pdbx_description
1 polymer ?
#
loop_
_entity_poly.entity_id
_entity_poly.type
_entity_poly.pdbx_seq_one_letter_code
_entity_poly.pdbx_strand_id
1 'polypeptide(L)'
;MREHKRKYDMLAIVGPTASGKTSLAVDVALSVSGAEIISADSRQVYRGMDIGTGKDLDEYVRGGAVVPSHLLDIVDAGEKYNLFEFQRDFLAVYDDVKERAAFPIVCGGSGLYVESVLKGYRLLPVPENPALRESLEEKSLEELTTILSQYKTLHNNTDTDTKKRAIRAIEIEEYYRACPVEERSFPQINCLTVGVDVDREVRRGRITRRLHERLENGMVDEVRALLESGITPEQLIYYGLEYKYLTQYIIGELSYDEMVKGLEIAIHQFAKRQMTWFRGMEKRGVHIHWIDAMLPREQQVEMIKDLLYD
;
A
#
# COMPACT_ATOMS: atom_id res chain seq x y z
N MET A 1 25.65 22.96 -17.67
CA MET A 1 25.56 21.93 -16.64
C MET A 1 25.40 20.60 -17.35
N ARG A 2 26.25 19.60 -17.09
CA ARG A 2 26.01 18.25 -17.62
C ARG A 2 24.77 17.71 -16.90
N GLU A 3 23.69 17.44 -17.64
CA GLU A 3 22.60 16.66 -17.10
C GLU A 3 23.16 15.27 -16.78
N HIS A 4 23.32 14.97 -15.48
CA HIS A 4 23.66 13.62 -15.07
C HIS A 4 22.47 12.72 -15.42
N LYS A 5 22.70 11.77 -16.30
CA LYS A 5 21.66 10.84 -16.75
C LYS A 5 21.31 9.92 -15.60
N ARG A 6 20.01 9.84 -15.27
CA ARG A 6 19.53 8.91 -14.24
C ARG A 6 19.80 7.47 -14.68
N LYS A 7 20.24 6.63 -13.74
CA LYS A 7 20.48 5.19 -13.95
C LYS A 7 19.20 4.36 -13.96
N TYR A 8 18.14 4.89 -13.37
CA TYR A 8 16.89 4.18 -13.10
C TYR A 8 15.72 4.86 -13.81
N ASP A 9 14.73 4.04 -14.19
CA ASP A 9 13.47 4.50 -14.79
C ASP A 9 12.51 5.04 -13.76
N MET A 10 12.62 4.58 -12.50
CA MET A 10 11.71 4.87 -11.40
C MET A 10 12.45 4.79 -10.06
N LEU A 11 11.97 5.54 -9.07
CA LEU A 11 12.36 5.42 -7.66
C LEU A 11 11.18 4.85 -6.87
N ALA A 12 11.41 3.88 -5.98
CA ALA A 12 10.43 3.43 -5.01
C ALA A 12 10.90 3.80 -3.59
N ILE A 13 10.09 4.57 -2.85
CA ILE A 13 10.32 4.90 -1.44
C ILE A 13 9.33 4.13 -0.59
N VAL A 14 9.85 3.16 0.16
CA VAL A 14 9.04 2.23 0.94
C VAL A 14 9.34 2.35 2.43
N GLY A 15 8.40 1.92 3.24
CA GLY A 15 8.58 1.91 4.70
C GLY A 15 7.26 1.73 5.43
N PRO A 16 7.32 1.40 6.72
CA PRO A 16 6.13 1.21 7.53
C PRO A 16 5.38 2.54 7.76
N THR A 17 4.17 2.44 8.29
CA THR A 17 3.45 3.63 8.75
C THR A 17 4.29 4.40 9.79
N ALA A 18 4.15 5.71 9.81
CA ALA A 18 4.90 6.64 10.67
C ALA A 18 6.44 6.65 10.48
N SER A 19 6.96 6.15 9.34
CA SER A 19 8.39 6.25 9.02
C SER A 19 8.80 7.61 8.46
N GLY A 20 7.86 8.43 7.95
CA GLY A 20 8.16 9.69 7.27
C GLY A 20 8.46 9.56 5.78
N LYS A 21 8.09 8.41 5.17
CA LYS A 21 8.34 8.12 3.75
C LYS A 21 7.69 9.14 2.79
N THR A 22 6.45 9.58 3.06
CA THR A 22 5.73 10.54 2.19
C THR A 22 6.46 11.88 2.17
N SER A 23 6.78 12.41 3.33
CA SER A 23 7.55 13.65 3.46
C SER A 23 8.92 13.56 2.76
N LEU A 24 9.62 12.42 2.87
CA LEU A 24 10.87 12.17 2.15
C LEU A 24 10.65 12.13 0.64
N ALA A 25 9.59 11.44 0.18
CA ALA A 25 9.27 11.36 -1.25
C ALA A 25 8.99 12.74 -1.86
N VAL A 26 8.29 13.60 -1.13
CA VAL A 26 8.03 14.98 -1.54
C VAL A 26 9.32 15.80 -1.63
N ASP A 27 10.19 15.73 -0.63
CA ASP A 27 11.46 16.46 -0.63
C ASP A 27 12.40 15.97 -1.76
N VAL A 28 12.41 14.66 -2.04
CA VAL A 28 13.13 14.11 -3.19
C VAL A 28 12.51 14.57 -4.50
N ALA A 29 11.18 14.56 -4.62
CA ALA A 29 10.50 15.01 -5.84
C ALA A 29 10.80 16.47 -6.16
N LEU A 30 10.87 17.35 -5.16
CA LEU A 30 11.25 18.74 -5.33
C LEU A 30 12.73 18.92 -5.73
N SER A 31 13.60 17.98 -5.37
CA SER A 31 15.03 18.02 -5.70
C SER A 31 15.36 17.37 -7.04
N VAL A 32 14.46 16.58 -7.60
CA VAL A 32 14.60 15.84 -8.87
C VAL A 32 13.68 16.45 -9.91
N SER A 33 14.26 17.08 -10.94
CA SER A 33 13.49 17.78 -11.98
C SER A 33 12.42 16.89 -12.61
N GLY A 34 11.18 17.38 -12.65
CA GLY A 34 10.04 16.70 -13.24
C GLY A 34 9.59 15.44 -12.52
N ALA A 35 9.91 15.28 -11.24
CA ALA A 35 9.46 14.11 -10.49
C ALA A 35 8.00 14.23 -10.04
N GLU A 36 7.27 13.11 -10.11
CA GLU A 36 5.87 12.98 -9.71
C GLU A 36 5.70 11.74 -8.84
N ILE A 37 4.83 11.83 -7.84
CA ILE A 37 4.63 10.74 -6.87
C ILE A 37 3.44 9.87 -7.28
N ILE A 38 3.63 8.56 -7.26
CA ILE A 38 2.56 7.56 -7.43
C ILE A 38 2.35 6.87 -6.09
N SER A 39 1.20 7.08 -5.46
CA SER A 39 0.88 6.45 -4.18
C SER A 39 0.70 4.94 -4.34
N ALA A 40 1.40 4.16 -3.51
CA ALA A 40 1.22 2.72 -3.36
C ALA A 40 0.64 2.39 -1.97
N ASP A 41 -0.42 3.09 -1.60
CA ASP A 41 -1.19 2.83 -0.39
C ASP A 41 -2.60 2.36 -0.74
N SER A 42 -2.98 1.17 -0.27
CA SER A 42 -4.26 0.53 -0.60
C SER A 42 -5.48 1.19 0.03
N ARG A 43 -5.30 2.21 0.84
CA ARG A 43 -6.39 2.94 1.52
C ARG A 43 -6.49 4.39 1.06
N GLN A 44 -5.41 5.03 0.68
CA GLN A 44 -5.41 6.41 0.22
C GLN A 44 -6.05 6.61 -1.17
N VAL A 45 -6.43 5.54 -1.84
CA VAL A 45 -7.16 5.57 -3.11
C VAL A 45 -8.62 6.04 -2.95
N TYR A 46 -9.18 5.97 -1.74
CA TYR A 46 -10.60 6.25 -1.49
C TYR A 46 -10.86 7.73 -1.19
N ARG A 47 -11.81 8.35 -1.91
CA ARG A 47 -12.29 9.71 -1.68
C ARG A 47 -12.97 9.84 -0.32
N GLY A 48 -12.70 10.95 0.39
CA GLY A 48 -13.31 11.24 1.68
C GLY A 48 -12.83 10.35 2.83
N MET A 49 -11.81 9.54 2.60
CA MET A 49 -11.12 8.74 3.62
C MET A 49 -9.72 9.33 3.85
N ASP A 50 -9.63 10.48 4.51
CA ASP A 50 -8.43 11.31 4.55
C ASP A 50 -7.66 11.16 5.87
N ILE A 51 -8.33 11.46 6.99
CA ILE A 51 -7.72 11.44 8.33
C ILE A 51 -7.38 10.01 8.74
N GLY A 52 -8.35 9.09 8.57
CA GLY A 52 -8.17 7.67 8.94
C GLY A 52 -7.08 6.99 8.13
N THR A 53 -6.95 7.29 6.83
CA THR A 53 -5.89 6.70 5.99
C THR A 53 -4.55 7.40 6.13
N GLY A 54 -4.54 8.60 6.69
CA GLY A 54 -3.36 9.46 6.75
C GLY A 54 -2.89 9.89 5.39
N LYS A 55 -3.81 10.35 4.58
CA LYS A 55 -3.53 10.84 3.24
C LYS A 55 -2.68 12.11 3.29
N ASP A 56 -2.87 12.94 4.35
CA ASP A 56 -2.04 14.10 4.70
C ASP A 56 -1.66 14.93 3.43
N LEU A 57 -2.66 15.33 2.64
CA LEU A 57 -2.48 15.99 1.32
C LEU A 57 -1.62 17.25 1.39
N ASP A 58 -1.62 17.91 2.54
CA ASP A 58 -0.77 19.08 2.78
C ASP A 58 0.73 18.74 2.72
N GLU A 59 1.11 17.49 2.92
CA GLU A 59 2.52 17.07 2.79
C GLU A 59 3.05 17.24 1.35
N TYR A 60 2.17 17.18 0.34
CA TYR A 60 2.53 17.35 -1.07
C TYR A 60 2.75 18.83 -1.48
N VAL A 61 2.55 19.75 -0.54
CA VAL A 61 2.79 21.19 -0.75
C VAL A 61 3.96 21.65 0.12
N ARG A 62 5.00 22.20 -0.49
CA ARG A 62 6.19 22.72 0.20
C ARG A 62 6.58 24.06 -0.34
N GLY A 63 6.61 25.10 0.52
CA GLY A 63 7.03 26.44 0.12
C GLY A 63 6.24 27.02 -1.06
N GLY A 64 4.97 26.64 -1.22
CA GLY A 64 4.10 27.05 -2.32
C GLY A 64 4.24 26.20 -3.60
N ALA A 65 5.20 25.27 -3.66
CA ALA A 65 5.29 24.31 -4.75
C ALA A 65 4.44 23.07 -4.44
N VAL A 66 3.65 22.63 -5.42
CA VAL A 66 2.83 21.41 -5.35
C VAL A 66 3.55 20.31 -6.11
N VAL A 67 3.79 19.17 -5.44
CA VAL A 67 4.31 17.97 -6.07
C VAL A 67 3.15 17.20 -6.69
N PRO A 68 3.14 16.94 -8.01
CA PRO A 68 2.11 16.14 -8.64
C PRO A 68 2.06 14.73 -8.02
N SER A 69 0.84 14.29 -7.70
CA SER A 69 0.61 13.00 -7.05
C SER A 69 -0.55 12.26 -7.69
N HIS A 70 -0.42 10.95 -7.78
CA HIS A 70 -1.32 10.05 -8.49
C HIS A 70 -1.77 8.90 -7.60
N LEU A 71 -2.89 8.28 -7.95
CA LEU A 71 -3.53 7.17 -7.26
C LEU A 71 -3.95 7.52 -5.81
N LEU A 72 -4.30 8.80 -5.62
CA LEU A 72 -5.01 9.32 -4.45
C LEU A 72 -6.41 9.70 -4.89
N ASP A 73 -7.44 9.43 -4.08
CA ASP A 73 -8.83 9.85 -4.34
C ASP A 73 -9.39 9.41 -5.72
N ILE A 74 -9.08 8.19 -6.16
CA ILE A 74 -9.49 7.68 -7.47
C ILE A 74 -10.72 6.78 -7.42
N VAL A 75 -11.12 6.32 -6.22
CA VAL A 75 -12.25 5.39 -5.99
C VAL A 75 -13.16 5.98 -4.92
N ASP A 76 -14.47 5.79 -5.05
CA ASP A 76 -15.40 6.25 -4.02
C ASP A 76 -15.39 5.32 -2.81
N ALA A 77 -15.54 5.91 -1.61
CA ALA A 77 -15.69 5.12 -0.40
C ALA A 77 -16.96 4.25 -0.49
N GLY A 78 -16.88 3.01 -0.03
CA GLY A 78 -17.92 1.99 -0.21
C GLY A 78 -17.62 0.99 -1.33
N GLU A 79 -16.75 1.34 -2.28
CA GLU A 79 -16.31 0.44 -3.34
C GLU A 79 -15.16 -0.46 -2.90
N LYS A 80 -14.83 -1.43 -3.74
CA LYS A 80 -13.66 -2.30 -3.54
C LYS A 80 -12.59 -1.94 -4.55
N TYR A 81 -11.35 -1.91 -4.10
CA TYR A 81 -10.17 -1.71 -4.94
C TYR A 81 -9.13 -2.76 -4.57
N ASN A 82 -8.66 -3.48 -5.57
CA ASN A 82 -7.81 -4.65 -5.39
C ASN A 82 -6.45 -4.51 -6.09
N LEU A 83 -5.59 -5.50 -5.92
CA LEU A 83 -4.23 -5.50 -6.45
C LEU A 83 -4.16 -5.43 -7.99
N PHE A 84 -5.11 -6.08 -8.68
CA PHE A 84 -5.17 -6.03 -10.15
C PHE A 84 -5.51 -4.62 -10.64
N GLU A 85 -6.50 -3.97 -10.02
CA GLU A 85 -6.89 -2.59 -10.33
C GLU A 85 -5.73 -1.63 -10.07
N PHE A 86 -5.06 -1.78 -8.93
CA PHE A 86 -3.87 -0.98 -8.62
C PHE A 86 -2.78 -1.14 -9.70
N GLN A 87 -2.46 -2.37 -10.10
CA GLN A 87 -1.40 -2.60 -11.08
C GLN A 87 -1.78 -2.03 -12.46
N ARG A 88 -3.05 -2.15 -12.87
CA ARG A 88 -3.58 -1.55 -14.10
C ARG A 88 -3.43 -0.03 -14.07
N ASP A 89 -3.90 0.60 -13.00
CA ASP A 89 -3.93 2.05 -12.86
C ASP A 89 -2.51 2.61 -12.67
N PHE A 90 -1.64 1.86 -11.96
CA PHE A 90 -0.23 2.18 -11.87
C PHE A 90 0.44 2.23 -13.25
N LEU A 91 0.21 1.23 -14.11
CA LEU A 91 0.81 1.21 -15.44
C LEU A 91 0.33 2.39 -16.29
N ALA A 92 -0.97 2.70 -16.26
CA ALA A 92 -1.51 3.85 -16.99
C ALA A 92 -0.87 5.17 -16.54
N VAL A 93 -0.70 5.38 -15.23
CA VAL A 93 -0.03 6.56 -14.69
C VAL A 93 1.47 6.55 -15.01
N TYR A 94 2.13 5.40 -14.86
CA TYR A 94 3.56 5.26 -15.17
C TYR A 94 3.86 5.64 -16.63
N ASP A 95 3.06 5.14 -17.56
CA ASP A 95 3.22 5.42 -18.99
C ASP A 95 2.98 6.90 -19.28
N ASP A 96 1.92 7.52 -18.73
CA ASP A 96 1.65 8.96 -18.88
C ASP A 96 2.79 9.82 -18.31
N VAL A 97 3.31 9.51 -17.13
CA VAL A 97 4.46 10.22 -16.53
C VAL A 97 5.70 10.10 -17.43
N LYS A 98 5.96 8.92 -17.98
CA LYS A 98 7.11 8.68 -18.88
C LYS A 98 6.93 9.40 -20.23
N GLU A 99 5.74 9.40 -20.81
CA GLU A 99 5.45 10.12 -22.07
C GLU A 99 5.68 11.64 -21.93
N ARG A 100 5.43 12.19 -20.76
CA ARG A 100 5.72 13.62 -20.44
C ARG A 100 7.19 13.85 -20.07
N ALA A 101 8.07 12.84 -20.19
CA ALA A 101 9.46 12.90 -19.77
C ALA A 101 9.66 13.24 -18.28
N ALA A 102 8.63 13.03 -17.46
CA ALA A 102 8.68 13.16 -16.02
C ALA A 102 9.29 11.92 -15.36
N PHE A 103 9.61 12.00 -14.07
CA PHE A 103 10.24 10.91 -13.32
C PHE A 103 9.31 10.35 -12.26
N PRO A 104 8.87 9.08 -12.37
CA PRO A 104 7.96 8.50 -11.41
C PRO A 104 8.66 8.10 -10.11
N ILE A 105 8.06 8.50 -8.98
CA ILE A 105 8.44 8.09 -7.63
C ILE A 105 7.27 7.32 -7.02
N VAL A 106 7.40 6.02 -6.85
CA VAL A 106 6.42 5.22 -6.11
C VAL A 106 6.64 5.40 -4.62
N CYS A 107 5.60 5.80 -3.88
CA CYS A 107 5.67 5.97 -2.44
C CYS A 107 4.57 5.19 -1.75
N GLY A 108 4.91 4.25 -0.85
CA GLY A 108 3.86 3.57 -0.10
C GLY A 108 4.31 2.56 0.93
N GLY A 109 3.33 2.15 1.75
CA GLY A 109 3.49 1.16 2.81
C GLY A 109 2.80 -0.17 2.52
N SER A 110 2.01 -0.27 1.44
CA SER A 110 1.33 -1.51 1.03
C SER A 110 2.30 -2.41 0.27
N GLY A 111 3.06 -3.24 1.02
CA GLY A 111 4.18 -4.01 0.47
C GLY A 111 3.80 -4.88 -0.72
N LEU A 112 2.61 -5.48 -0.75
CA LEU A 112 2.14 -6.27 -1.89
C LEU A 112 1.91 -5.40 -3.14
N TYR A 113 1.41 -4.17 -2.99
CA TYR A 113 1.24 -3.23 -4.09
C TYR A 113 2.60 -2.87 -4.70
N VAL A 114 3.52 -2.45 -3.85
CA VAL A 114 4.90 -2.13 -4.28
C VAL A 114 5.55 -3.33 -4.96
N GLU A 115 5.50 -4.51 -4.33
CA GLU A 115 6.15 -5.72 -4.87
C GLU A 115 5.55 -6.14 -6.22
N SER A 116 4.24 -5.97 -6.41
CA SER A 116 3.57 -6.35 -7.66
C SER A 116 4.08 -5.56 -8.87
N VAL A 117 4.45 -4.29 -8.68
CA VAL A 117 4.99 -3.47 -9.76
C VAL A 117 6.50 -3.61 -9.90
N LEU A 118 7.25 -3.79 -8.81
CA LEU A 118 8.70 -4.02 -8.87
C LEU A 118 9.06 -5.35 -9.51
N LYS A 119 8.26 -6.38 -9.30
CA LYS A 119 8.47 -7.74 -9.84
C LYS A 119 7.62 -8.04 -11.07
N GLY A 120 6.77 -7.10 -11.49
CA GLY A 120 5.90 -7.30 -12.63
C GLY A 120 4.99 -8.51 -12.46
N TYR A 121 4.22 -8.58 -11.36
CA TYR A 121 3.32 -9.71 -11.13
C TYR A 121 2.34 -9.84 -12.28
N ARG A 122 2.16 -11.08 -12.75
CA ARG A 122 1.15 -11.39 -13.74
C ARG A 122 -0.21 -11.49 -13.06
N LEU A 123 -0.99 -10.42 -13.19
CA LEU A 123 -2.33 -10.35 -12.62
C LEU A 123 -3.38 -10.33 -13.73
N LEU A 124 -4.46 -11.07 -13.54
CA LEU A 124 -5.60 -11.12 -14.42
C LEU A 124 -6.86 -10.72 -13.67
N PRO A 125 -7.87 -10.16 -14.36
CA PRO A 125 -9.18 -9.89 -13.77
C PRO A 125 -9.94 -11.21 -13.62
N VAL A 126 -9.67 -11.93 -12.54
CA VAL A 126 -10.33 -13.21 -12.26
C VAL A 126 -11.71 -12.95 -11.68
N PRO A 127 -12.81 -13.29 -12.39
CA PRO A 127 -14.17 -13.15 -11.85
C PRO A 127 -14.40 -14.10 -10.68
N GLU A 128 -15.39 -13.80 -9.87
CA GLU A 128 -15.87 -14.74 -8.85
C GLU A 128 -16.55 -15.94 -9.53
N ASN A 129 -16.25 -17.14 -9.03
CA ASN A 129 -16.89 -18.39 -9.48
C ASN A 129 -17.76 -18.96 -8.35
N PRO A 130 -19.08 -18.61 -8.30
CA PRO A 130 -19.96 -19.04 -7.23
C PRO A 130 -20.04 -20.57 -7.06
N ALA A 131 -20.08 -21.31 -8.18
CA ALA A 131 -20.17 -22.77 -8.14
C ALA A 131 -18.91 -23.42 -7.53
N LEU A 132 -17.73 -22.90 -7.88
CA LEU A 132 -16.48 -23.35 -7.28
C LEU A 132 -16.43 -23.01 -5.78
N ARG A 133 -16.84 -21.79 -5.41
CA ARG A 133 -16.88 -21.37 -3.99
C ARG A 133 -17.79 -22.24 -3.16
N GLU A 134 -19.00 -22.54 -3.65
CA GLU A 134 -19.95 -23.44 -3.00
C GLU A 134 -19.36 -24.84 -2.80
N SER A 135 -18.68 -25.39 -3.81
CA SER A 135 -18.03 -26.70 -3.72
C SER A 135 -16.87 -26.78 -2.71
N LEU A 136 -16.28 -25.63 -2.40
CA LEU A 136 -15.14 -25.48 -1.46
C LEU A 136 -15.57 -25.04 -0.06
N GLU A 137 -16.80 -24.56 0.14
CA GLU A 137 -17.24 -23.93 1.39
C GLU A 137 -17.24 -24.90 2.58
N GLU A 138 -17.59 -26.15 2.36
CA GLU A 138 -17.61 -27.17 3.41
C GLU A 138 -16.22 -27.71 3.76
N LYS A 139 -15.20 -27.43 2.96
CA LYS A 139 -13.83 -27.92 3.19
C LYS A 139 -13.13 -27.18 4.33
N SER A 140 -12.33 -27.90 5.09
CA SER A 140 -11.46 -27.31 6.12
C SER A 140 -10.34 -26.48 5.49
N LEU A 141 -9.71 -25.61 6.28
CA LEU A 141 -8.55 -24.82 5.82
C LEU A 141 -7.38 -25.73 5.41
N GLU A 142 -7.20 -26.87 6.06
CA GLU A 142 -6.17 -27.83 5.75
C GLU A 142 -6.41 -28.52 4.40
N GLU A 143 -7.64 -28.94 4.11
CA GLU A 143 -8.04 -29.49 2.81
C GLU A 143 -7.86 -28.45 1.69
N LEU A 144 -8.27 -27.21 1.91
CA LEU A 144 -8.08 -26.12 0.94
C LEU A 144 -6.60 -25.84 0.69
N THR A 145 -5.76 -25.89 1.73
CA THR A 145 -4.31 -25.74 1.60
C THR A 145 -3.72 -26.87 0.77
N THR A 146 -4.19 -28.10 0.98
CA THR A 146 -3.79 -29.27 0.20
C THR A 146 -4.18 -29.12 -1.27
N ILE A 147 -5.41 -28.69 -1.54
CA ILE A 147 -5.88 -28.39 -2.91
C ILE A 147 -5.00 -27.33 -3.57
N LEU A 148 -4.78 -26.20 -2.90
CA LEU A 148 -3.98 -25.10 -3.43
C LEU A 148 -2.53 -25.53 -3.73
N SER A 149 -1.95 -26.41 -2.91
CA SER A 149 -0.59 -26.92 -3.12
C SER A 149 -0.42 -27.75 -4.40
N GLN A 150 -1.52 -28.25 -4.98
CA GLN A 150 -1.51 -28.94 -6.29
C GLN A 150 -1.40 -27.99 -7.47
N TYR A 151 -1.72 -26.70 -7.24
CA TYR A 151 -1.64 -25.65 -8.26
C TYR A 151 -0.31 -24.93 -8.24
N LYS A 152 0.22 -24.62 -7.06
CA LYS A 152 1.46 -23.87 -6.90
C LYS A 152 2.23 -24.27 -5.64
N THR A 153 3.54 -24.03 -5.65
CA THR A 153 4.35 -24.11 -4.44
C THR A 153 4.00 -22.99 -3.47
N LEU A 154 3.65 -23.34 -2.24
CA LEU A 154 3.31 -22.36 -1.21
C LEU A 154 4.59 -21.85 -0.54
N HIS A 155 4.96 -20.60 -0.82
CA HIS A 155 6.17 -19.97 -0.26
C HIS A 155 5.91 -19.23 1.06
N ASN A 156 4.63 -19.02 1.40
CA ASN A 156 4.19 -18.34 2.63
C ASN A 156 2.75 -18.77 2.99
N ASN A 157 2.27 -18.34 4.15
CA ASN A 157 0.92 -18.67 4.64
C ASN A 157 -0.13 -17.60 4.25
N THR A 158 0.19 -16.62 3.41
CA THR A 158 -0.70 -15.49 3.12
C THR A 158 -2.00 -15.95 2.45
N ASP A 159 -1.90 -16.90 1.53
CA ASP A 159 -3.06 -17.45 0.81
C ASP A 159 -3.85 -18.47 1.63
N THR A 160 -3.27 -18.98 2.71
CA THR A 160 -3.82 -20.07 3.53
C THR A 160 -4.03 -19.68 5.00
N ASP A 161 -4.00 -18.38 5.33
CA ASP A 161 -4.24 -17.92 6.70
C ASP A 161 -5.75 -17.88 7.06
N THR A 162 -6.62 -17.85 6.05
CA THR A 162 -8.08 -17.93 6.21
C THR A 162 -8.71 -18.74 5.08
N LYS A 163 -9.84 -19.39 5.38
CA LYS A 163 -10.65 -20.15 4.44
C LYS A 163 -11.01 -19.33 3.18
N LYS A 164 -11.44 -18.08 3.40
CA LYS A 164 -11.80 -17.15 2.32
C LYS A 164 -10.63 -16.87 1.37
N ARG A 165 -9.42 -16.71 1.90
CA ARG A 165 -8.22 -16.49 1.08
C ARG A 165 -7.81 -17.75 0.34
N ALA A 166 -7.85 -18.91 0.98
CA ALA A 166 -7.54 -20.17 0.34
C ALA A 166 -8.49 -20.46 -0.84
N ILE A 167 -9.80 -20.28 -0.65
CA ILE A 167 -10.78 -20.41 -1.72
C ILE A 167 -10.50 -19.45 -2.87
N ARG A 168 -10.22 -18.17 -2.56
CA ARG A 168 -9.88 -17.18 -3.60
C ARG A 168 -8.60 -17.52 -4.35
N ALA A 169 -7.60 -18.02 -3.67
CA ALA A 169 -6.35 -18.44 -4.30
C ALA A 169 -6.56 -19.64 -5.23
N ILE A 170 -7.37 -20.63 -4.85
CA ILE A 170 -7.76 -21.76 -5.72
C ILE A 170 -8.52 -21.25 -6.95
N GLU A 171 -9.50 -20.36 -6.76
CA GLU A 171 -10.28 -19.75 -7.83
C GLU A 171 -9.38 -19.04 -8.87
N ILE A 172 -8.35 -18.31 -8.41
CA ILE A 172 -7.38 -17.64 -9.28
C ILE A 172 -6.57 -18.67 -10.07
N GLU A 173 -6.05 -19.70 -9.42
CA GLU A 173 -5.22 -20.71 -10.08
C GLU A 173 -6.03 -21.54 -11.10
N GLU A 174 -7.29 -21.87 -10.78
CA GLU A 174 -8.19 -22.54 -11.72
C GLU A 174 -8.44 -21.68 -12.97
N TYR A 175 -8.73 -20.40 -12.77
CA TYR A 175 -8.93 -19.47 -13.87
C TYR A 175 -7.68 -19.36 -14.76
N TYR A 176 -6.49 -19.28 -14.16
CA TYR A 176 -5.22 -19.20 -14.89
C TYR A 176 -4.93 -20.47 -15.71
N ARG A 177 -5.37 -21.63 -15.25
CA ARG A 177 -5.25 -22.88 -16.01
C ARG A 177 -6.22 -22.95 -17.19
N ALA A 178 -7.45 -22.46 -16.99
CA ALA A 178 -8.49 -22.47 -18.00
C ALA A 178 -8.32 -21.42 -19.11
N CYS A 179 -7.69 -20.30 -18.78
CA CYS A 179 -7.45 -19.19 -19.69
C CYS A 179 -5.96 -19.11 -20.05
N PRO A 180 -5.50 -19.73 -21.15
CA PRO A 180 -4.17 -19.48 -21.66
C PRO A 180 -4.09 -18.01 -22.10
N VAL A 181 -3.41 -17.22 -21.30
CA VAL A 181 -3.32 -15.78 -21.50
C VAL A 181 -2.25 -15.48 -22.52
N GLU A 182 -2.60 -14.69 -23.54
CA GLU A 182 -1.61 -13.96 -24.31
C GLU A 182 -0.71 -13.16 -23.36
N GLU A 183 0.60 -13.33 -23.50
CA GLU A 183 1.58 -12.69 -22.64
C GLU A 183 1.53 -11.17 -22.80
N ARG A 184 0.69 -10.50 -22.05
CA ARG A 184 0.94 -9.09 -21.73
C ARG A 184 2.11 -9.10 -20.74
N SER A 185 3.31 -8.96 -21.28
CA SER A 185 4.50 -8.81 -20.44
C SER A 185 4.39 -7.48 -19.70
N PHE A 186 4.46 -7.53 -18.37
CA PHE A 186 4.65 -6.33 -17.57
C PHE A 186 5.99 -5.68 -18.01
N PRO A 187 6.05 -4.35 -18.21
CA PRO A 187 7.29 -3.71 -18.64
C PRO A 187 8.41 -3.96 -17.63
N GLN A 188 9.61 -4.19 -18.12
CA GLN A 188 10.77 -4.25 -17.25
C GLN A 188 11.13 -2.84 -16.80
N ILE A 189 10.87 -2.53 -15.54
CA ILE A 189 11.15 -1.23 -14.93
C ILE A 189 12.43 -1.34 -14.11
N ASN A 190 13.48 -0.65 -14.51
CA ASN A 190 14.68 -0.54 -13.70
C ASN A 190 14.45 0.45 -12.57
N CYS A 191 14.22 -0.06 -11.37
CA CYS A 191 13.79 0.72 -10.20
C CYS A 191 14.86 0.74 -9.11
N LEU A 192 15.23 1.94 -8.65
CA LEU A 192 15.91 2.12 -7.37
C LEU A 192 14.89 1.98 -6.24
N THR A 193 15.11 1.05 -5.32
CA THR A 193 14.24 0.90 -4.15
C THR A 193 14.96 1.37 -2.89
N VAL A 194 14.36 2.36 -2.24
CA VAL A 194 14.85 2.95 -0.98
C VAL A 194 13.87 2.64 0.14
N GLY A 195 14.36 2.05 1.22
CA GLY A 195 13.61 1.78 2.43
C GLY A 195 13.87 2.84 3.50
N VAL A 196 12.82 3.37 4.12
CA VAL A 196 12.96 4.29 5.26
C VAL A 196 12.93 3.48 6.55
N ASP A 197 14.10 3.33 7.17
CA ASP A 197 14.24 2.65 8.46
C ASP A 197 14.16 3.66 9.61
N VAL A 198 13.41 3.31 10.63
CA VAL A 198 13.26 4.11 11.84
C VAL A 198 13.31 3.19 13.05
N ASP A 199 14.02 3.61 14.07
CA ASP A 199 14.09 2.87 15.33
C ASP A 199 12.70 2.47 15.81
N ARG A 200 12.62 1.27 16.37
CA ARG A 200 11.34 0.66 16.77
C ARG A 200 10.60 1.50 17.80
N GLU A 201 11.30 2.01 18.82
CA GLU A 201 10.65 2.74 19.90
C GLU A 201 10.26 4.15 19.43
N VAL A 202 11.09 4.79 18.61
CA VAL A 202 10.76 6.07 17.97
C VAL A 202 9.52 5.92 17.09
N ARG A 203 9.45 4.87 16.28
CA ARG A 203 8.26 4.59 15.45
C ARG A 203 7.01 4.36 16.28
N ARG A 204 7.11 3.60 17.37
CA ARG A 204 5.97 3.38 18.29
C ARG A 204 5.46 4.69 18.84
N GLY A 205 6.35 5.55 19.36
CA GLY A 205 5.96 6.87 19.86
C GLY A 205 5.31 7.75 18.79
N ARG A 206 5.83 7.71 17.55
CA ARG A 206 5.20 8.44 16.42
C ARG A 206 3.82 7.91 16.09
N ILE A 207 3.60 6.59 16.10
CA ILE A 207 2.29 5.96 15.86
C ILE A 207 1.29 6.41 16.91
N THR A 208 1.61 6.24 18.20
CA THR A 208 0.74 6.63 19.32
C THR A 208 0.36 8.11 19.24
N ARG A 209 1.35 9.00 19.11
CA ARG A 209 1.09 10.45 19.01
C ARG A 209 0.19 10.79 17.83
N ARG A 210 0.48 10.28 16.63
CA ARG A 210 -0.33 10.54 15.43
C ARG A 210 -1.76 10.01 15.55
N LEU A 211 -1.97 8.88 16.22
CA LEU A 211 -3.31 8.37 16.49
C LEU A 211 -4.11 9.36 17.34
N HIS A 212 -3.54 9.86 18.44
CA HIS A 212 -4.23 10.84 19.30
C HIS A 212 -4.49 12.16 18.58
N GLU A 213 -3.50 12.71 17.88
CA GLU A 213 -3.66 13.92 17.05
C GLU A 213 -4.80 13.78 16.04
N ARG A 214 -4.95 12.63 15.37
CA ARG A 214 -6.04 12.38 14.41
C ARG A 214 -7.40 12.23 15.07
N LEU A 215 -7.46 11.58 16.23
CA LEU A 215 -8.70 11.51 17.02
C LEU A 215 -9.19 12.90 17.44
N GLU A 216 -8.27 13.79 17.86
CA GLU A 216 -8.56 15.17 18.20
C GLU A 216 -8.95 16.01 16.97
N ASN A 217 -8.43 15.69 15.80
CA ASN A 217 -8.67 16.40 14.54
C ASN A 217 -9.86 15.84 13.72
N GLY A 218 -10.79 15.10 14.33
CA GLY A 218 -12.05 14.73 13.71
C GLY A 218 -12.07 13.39 12.98
N MET A 219 -11.13 12.47 13.26
CA MET A 219 -11.14 11.14 12.63
C MET A 219 -12.42 10.35 12.91
N VAL A 220 -13.05 10.54 14.09
CA VAL A 220 -14.36 9.94 14.40
C VAL A 220 -15.46 10.56 13.55
N ASP A 221 -15.42 11.88 13.34
CA ASP A 221 -16.44 12.60 12.60
C ASP A 221 -16.37 12.29 11.10
N GLU A 222 -15.16 12.04 10.55
CA GLU A 222 -14.97 11.52 9.19
C GLU A 222 -15.76 10.20 9.01
N VAL A 223 -15.63 9.25 9.93
CA VAL A 223 -16.33 7.97 9.83
C VAL A 223 -17.85 8.11 10.01
N ARG A 224 -18.31 9.04 10.87
CA ARG A 224 -19.75 9.35 10.98
C ARG A 224 -20.30 9.90 9.68
N ALA A 225 -19.61 10.84 9.05
CA ALA A 225 -20.02 11.42 7.78
C ALA A 225 -20.11 10.36 6.67
N LEU A 226 -19.18 9.39 6.65
CA LEU A 226 -19.24 8.27 5.71
C LEU A 226 -20.47 7.38 5.94
N LEU A 227 -20.79 7.08 7.19
CA LEU A 227 -22.01 6.32 7.53
C LEU A 227 -23.29 7.09 7.17
N GLU A 228 -23.33 8.40 7.43
CA GLU A 228 -24.45 9.29 7.09
C GLU A 228 -24.63 9.43 5.56
N SER A 229 -23.56 9.29 4.78
CA SER A 229 -23.60 9.29 3.32
C SER A 229 -24.19 7.99 2.72
N GLY A 230 -24.48 6.98 3.57
CA GLY A 230 -25.10 5.73 3.17
C GLY A 230 -24.12 4.55 3.02
N ILE A 231 -22.84 4.71 3.36
CA ILE A 231 -21.89 3.61 3.40
C ILE A 231 -22.21 2.73 4.62
N THR A 232 -22.34 1.42 4.42
CA THR A 232 -22.73 0.52 5.50
C THR A 232 -21.58 0.25 6.48
N PRO A 233 -21.89 -0.09 7.77
CA PRO A 233 -20.87 -0.49 8.72
C PRO A 233 -19.97 -1.62 8.22
N GLU A 234 -20.52 -2.61 7.51
CA GLU A 234 -19.79 -3.74 6.98
C GLU A 234 -18.77 -3.30 5.91
N GLN A 235 -19.12 -2.33 5.07
CA GLN A 235 -18.23 -1.75 4.07
C GLN A 235 -17.07 -1.01 4.74
N LEU A 236 -17.32 -0.23 5.79
CA LEU A 236 -16.26 0.46 6.53
C LEU A 236 -15.38 -0.51 7.33
N ILE A 237 -15.96 -1.51 7.98
CA ILE A 237 -15.21 -2.56 8.68
C ILE A 237 -14.30 -3.34 7.70
N TYR A 238 -14.72 -3.53 6.46
CA TYR A 238 -13.91 -4.17 5.41
C TYR A 238 -12.59 -3.44 5.15
N TYR A 239 -12.54 -2.12 5.27
CA TYR A 239 -11.29 -1.37 5.11
C TYR A 239 -10.25 -1.64 6.22
N GLY A 240 -10.68 -2.16 7.36
CA GLY A 240 -9.81 -2.55 8.46
C GLY A 240 -9.25 -1.39 9.26
N LEU A 241 -8.33 -1.68 10.18
CA LEU A 241 -7.66 -0.70 11.04
C LEU A 241 -8.59 0.42 11.55
N GLU A 242 -8.28 1.66 11.23
CA GLU A 242 -8.98 2.85 11.71
C GLU A 242 -10.49 2.74 11.47
N TYR A 243 -10.91 2.47 10.24
CA TYR A 243 -12.32 2.42 9.87
C TYR A 243 -13.06 1.28 10.57
N LYS A 244 -12.42 0.15 10.82
CA LYS A 244 -13.02 -0.94 11.57
C LYS A 244 -13.30 -0.54 13.01
N TYR A 245 -12.29 -0.06 13.72
CA TYR A 245 -12.42 0.24 15.15
C TYR A 245 -13.33 1.44 15.40
N LEU A 246 -13.21 2.48 14.57
CA LEU A 246 -14.07 3.67 14.66
C LEU A 246 -15.53 3.34 14.35
N THR A 247 -15.80 2.54 13.33
CA THR A 247 -17.18 2.07 13.03
C THR A 247 -17.73 1.28 14.18
N GLN A 248 -16.99 0.32 14.74
CA GLN A 248 -17.44 -0.47 15.90
C GLN A 248 -17.74 0.39 17.13
N TYR A 249 -16.99 1.45 17.35
CA TYR A 249 -17.29 2.44 18.39
C TYR A 249 -18.58 3.21 18.09
N ILE A 250 -18.76 3.70 16.86
CA ILE A 250 -19.92 4.52 16.47
C ILE A 250 -21.22 3.71 16.55
N ILE A 251 -21.19 2.43 16.17
CA ILE A 251 -22.39 1.55 16.25
C ILE A 251 -22.59 0.93 17.65
N GLY A 252 -21.75 1.27 18.63
CA GLY A 252 -21.90 0.86 20.03
C GLY A 252 -21.37 -0.53 20.37
N GLU A 253 -20.57 -1.16 19.50
CA GLU A 253 -19.90 -2.45 19.81
C GLU A 253 -18.70 -2.30 20.73
N LEU A 254 -18.05 -1.13 20.74
CA LEU A 254 -16.89 -0.82 21.58
C LEU A 254 -17.13 0.49 22.32
N SER A 255 -16.62 0.59 23.55
CA SER A 255 -16.42 1.87 24.21
C SER A 255 -15.30 2.67 23.55
N TYR A 256 -15.22 3.97 23.81
CA TYR A 256 -14.16 4.83 23.29
C TYR A 256 -12.77 4.32 23.70
N ASP A 257 -12.58 3.94 24.95
CA ASP A 257 -11.30 3.46 25.48
C ASP A 257 -10.88 2.12 24.84
N GLU A 258 -11.84 1.21 24.62
CA GLU A 258 -11.58 -0.06 23.92
C GLU A 258 -11.20 0.18 22.46
N MET A 259 -11.89 1.10 21.79
CA MET A 259 -11.60 1.50 20.43
C MET A 259 -10.18 2.07 20.31
N VAL A 260 -9.81 3.06 21.13
CA VAL A 260 -8.47 3.69 21.10
C VAL A 260 -7.38 2.67 21.37
N LYS A 261 -7.51 1.89 22.44
CA LYS A 261 -6.52 0.88 22.83
C LYS A 261 -6.39 -0.24 21.77
N GLY A 262 -7.52 -0.72 21.27
CA GLY A 262 -7.55 -1.76 20.24
C GLY A 262 -6.92 -1.29 18.93
N LEU A 263 -7.25 -0.07 18.51
CA LEU A 263 -6.72 0.53 17.31
C LEU A 263 -5.20 0.78 17.42
N GLU A 264 -4.72 1.31 18.51
CA GLU A 264 -3.29 1.53 18.75
C GLU A 264 -2.51 0.22 18.61
N ILE A 265 -2.96 -0.85 19.26
CA ILE A 265 -2.35 -2.18 19.16
C ILE A 265 -2.34 -2.66 17.70
N ALA A 266 -3.47 -2.49 17.01
CA ALA A 266 -3.61 -2.94 15.63
C ALA A 266 -2.67 -2.19 14.66
N ILE A 267 -2.47 -0.88 14.84
CA ILE A 267 -1.52 -0.08 14.04
C ILE A 267 -0.07 -0.52 14.32
N HIS A 268 0.30 -0.76 15.58
CA HIS A 268 1.63 -1.28 15.91
C HIS A 268 1.90 -2.65 15.25
N GLN A 269 0.91 -3.55 15.28
CA GLN A 269 1.02 -4.83 14.60
C GLN A 269 1.09 -4.69 13.08
N PHE A 270 0.34 -3.74 12.51
CA PHE A 270 0.39 -3.44 11.08
C PHE A 270 1.77 -2.94 10.67
N ALA A 271 2.36 -1.99 11.38
CA ALA A 271 3.71 -1.51 11.13
C ALA A 271 4.76 -2.64 11.21
N LYS A 272 4.60 -3.58 12.16
CA LYS A 272 5.47 -4.77 12.23
C LYS A 272 5.32 -5.66 11.00
N ARG A 273 4.08 -5.90 10.54
CA ARG A 273 3.83 -6.71 9.32
C ARG A 273 4.41 -6.05 8.07
N GLN A 274 4.31 -4.71 7.93
CA GLN A 274 4.93 -3.97 6.82
C GLN A 274 6.44 -4.20 6.78
N MET A 275 7.15 -4.06 7.90
CA MET A 275 8.59 -4.32 7.97
C MET A 275 8.95 -5.79 7.65
N THR A 276 8.15 -6.73 8.14
CA THR A 276 8.32 -8.15 7.82
C THR A 276 8.17 -8.39 6.31
N TRP A 277 7.21 -7.72 5.66
CA TRP A 277 7.01 -7.81 4.22
C TRP A 277 8.21 -7.27 3.44
N PHE A 278 8.69 -6.07 3.76
CA PHE A 278 9.84 -5.47 3.08
C PHE A 278 11.11 -6.32 3.22
N ARG A 279 11.40 -6.83 4.42
CA ARG A 279 12.49 -7.79 4.63
C ARG A 279 12.27 -9.10 3.86
N GLY A 280 11.02 -9.51 3.67
CA GLY A 280 10.65 -10.64 2.81
C GLY A 280 10.91 -10.34 1.33
N MET A 281 10.67 -9.11 0.87
CA MET A 281 10.99 -8.70 -0.50
C MET A 281 12.48 -8.82 -0.80
N GLU A 282 13.36 -8.43 0.14
CA GLU A 282 14.81 -8.62 -0.01
C GLU A 282 15.17 -10.10 -0.20
N LYS A 283 14.58 -10.99 0.61
CA LYS A 283 14.78 -12.45 0.46
C LYS A 283 14.28 -12.99 -0.89
N ARG A 284 13.32 -12.30 -1.51
CA ARG A 284 12.78 -12.62 -2.84
C ARG A 284 13.49 -11.89 -3.97
N GLY A 285 14.64 -11.25 -3.69
CA GLY A 285 15.53 -10.66 -4.68
C GLY A 285 15.31 -9.18 -5.00
N VAL A 286 14.48 -8.46 -4.24
CA VAL A 286 14.38 -7.00 -4.36
C VAL A 286 15.49 -6.37 -3.51
N HIS A 287 16.39 -5.61 -4.14
CA HIS A 287 17.41 -4.88 -3.39
C HIS A 287 16.83 -3.59 -2.82
N ILE A 288 16.89 -3.42 -1.50
CA ILE A 288 16.40 -2.23 -0.79
C ILE A 288 17.56 -1.50 -0.13
N HIS A 289 17.78 -0.25 -0.52
CA HIS A 289 18.74 0.64 0.14
C HIS A 289 18.09 1.29 1.35
N TRP A 290 18.43 0.81 2.55
CA TRP A 290 17.85 1.34 3.78
C TRP A 290 18.52 2.65 4.19
N ILE A 291 17.70 3.69 4.41
CA ILE A 291 18.12 5.00 4.89
C ILE A 291 17.58 5.21 6.31
N ASP A 292 18.45 5.63 7.21
CA ASP A 292 18.07 5.97 8.58
C ASP A 292 17.21 7.24 8.60
N ALA A 293 15.97 7.11 9.06
CA ALA A 293 15.01 8.20 9.20
C ALA A 293 15.40 9.25 10.26
N MET A 294 16.45 8.99 11.05
CA MET A 294 16.95 9.92 12.07
C MET A 294 18.04 10.87 11.55
N LEU A 295 18.57 10.63 10.36
CA LEU A 295 19.49 11.54 9.70
C LEU A 295 18.79 12.87 9.34
N PRO A 296 19.52 13.99 9.23
CA PRO A 296 18.99 15.23 8.67
C PRO A 296 18.34 15.01 7.31
N ARG A 297 17.23 15.67 7.06
CA ARG A 297 16.44 15.48 5.83
C ARG A 297 17.25 15.74 4.56
N GLU A 298 18.05 16.78 4.55
CA GLU A 298 18.91 17.14 3.44
C GLU A 298 19.90 16.01 3.13
N GLN A 299 20.43 15.36 4.15
CA GLN A 299 21.34 14.22 3.98
C GLN A 299 20.62 13.00 3.40
N GLN A 300 19.37 12.71 3.86
CA GLN A 300 18.57 11.62 3.30
C GLN A 300 18.32 11.85 1.80
N VAL A 301 17.94 13.07 1.42
CA VAL A 301 17.69 13.46 0.02
C VAL A 301 18.95 13.33 -0.82
N GLU A 302 20.10 13.80 -0.34
CA GLU A 302 21.36 13.73 -1.09
C GLU A 302 21.82 12.29 -1.29
N MET A 303 21.72 11.42 -0.27
CA MET A 303 22.01 10.00 -0.40
C MET A 303 21.16 9.33 -1.51
N ILE A 304 19.88 9.70 -1.63
CA ILE A 304 19.01 9.16 -2.70
C ILE A 304 19.45 9.69 -4.06
N LYS A 305 19.82 10.96 -4.17
CA LYS A 305 20.32 11.55 -5.43
C LYS A 305 21.62 10.90 -5.87
N ASP A 306 22.56 10.67 -4.96
CA ASP A 306 23.81 9.96 -5.25
C ASP A 306 23.50 8.58 -5.86
N LEU A 307 22.60 7.82 -5.24
CA LEU A 307 22.17 6.51 -5.78
C LEU A 307 21.49 6.61 -7.16
N LEU A 308 20.75 7.71 -7.42
CA LEU A 308 20.04 7.90 -8.70
C LEU A 308 20.96 8.26 -9.85
N TYR A 309 22.05 9.00 -9.59
CA TYR A 309 22.90 9.60 -10.63
C TYR A 309 24.30 9.01 -10.71
N ASP A 310 24.85 8.45 -9.65
CA ASP A 310 26.14 7.77 -9.62
C ASP A 310 26.04 6.29 -10.08
#